data_4eb91e312c573751f5adcf8b83f07503
#
_entry.id   4eb91e312c573751f5adcf8b83f07503
#
_cell.length_a   1.000
_cell.length_b   1.000
_cell.length_c   1.000
_cell.angle_alpha   90.00
_cell.angle_beta   90.00
_cell.angle_gamma   90.00
#
_symmetry.space_group_name_H-M   'P 1'
#
loop_
_entity.id
_entity.type
_entity.pdbx_description
1 polymer ?
#
loop_
_entity_poly.entity_id
_entity_poly.type
_entity_poly.pdbx_seq_one_letter_code
_entity_poly.pdbx_strand_id
1 'polypeptide(L)'
;ANGVIIINTKSGLKGRPKFTVRYTEGITTPTKITDFVDGATYMEMSNEASMTRGGGALYSREVIEKTRTHADPYLYPNVDWMDEILRDYSHNRSANVNVSGGSDKAVYYIGLAYYDEDGMYKDTKLSDYNSNTYYRRYNVTTNLTLNPFRTTEIKLGIQGYLANANYPASAQSTIFESAYFTQPIYIAPMYPDGKLGAFSGGGL
;
A
#
# COMPACT_ATOMS: atom_id res chain seq x y z
N ALA A 1 -6.15 32.05 21.90
CA ALA A 1 -5.26 31.25 22.76
C ALA A 1 -4.59 30.21 21.89
N ASN A 2 -3.27 30.24 21.83
CA ASN A 2 -2.51 29.21 21.10
C ASN A 2 -2.39 27.98 21.99
N GLY A 3 -2.86 26.82 21.49
CA GLY A 3 -2.71 25.53 22.19
C GLY A 3 -1.25 25.08 22.18
N VAL A 4 -0.84 24.39 23.25
CA VAL A 4 0.50 23.78 23.36
C VAL A 4 0.34 22.26 23.41
N ILE A 5 1.09 21.55 22.58
CA ILE A 5 1.18 20.08 22.63
C ILE A 5 2.50 19.72 23.28
N ILE A 6 2.46 19.02 24.43
CA ILE A 6 3.64 18.54 25.13
C ILE A 6 3.74 17.02 24.93
N ILE A 7 4.84 16.56 24.35
CA ILE A 7 5.11 15.15 24.15
C ILE A 7 6.19 14.70 25.16
N ASN A 8 5.80 13.83 26.09
CA ASN A 8 6.73 13.19 27.01
C ASN A 8 7.06 11.78 26.51
N THR A 9 8.33 11.53 26.25
CA THR A 9 8.81 10.18 25.89
C THR A 9 8.94 9.30 27.14
N LYS A 10 8.87 7.97 26.94
CA LYS A 10 9.02 7.02 28.04
C LYS A 10 10.39 7.15 28.68
N SER A 11 10.42 7.24 30.00
CA SER A 11 11.63 7.29 30.83
C SER A 11 11.85 5.99 31.56
N GLY A 12 13.08 5.72 31.99
CA GLY A 12 13.39 4.63 32.88
C GLY A 12 12.74 4.83 34.27
N LEU A 13 12.51 3.74 34.95
CA LEU A 13 12.06 3.72 36.33
C LEU A 13 13.10 3.00 37.21
N LYS A 14 13.24 3.43 38.47
CA LYS A 14 14.09 2.73 39.44
C LYS A 14 13.54 1.29 39.64
N GLY A 15 14.45 0.34 39.71
CA GLY A 15 14.10 -1.05 39.94
C GLY A 15 14.90 -2.01 39.06
N ARG A 16 14.56 -3.29 39.16
CA ARG A 16 15.17 -4.34 38.34
C ARG A 16 14.89 -4.11 36.86
N PRO A 17 15.78 -4.50 35.95
CA PRO A 17 15.54 -4.43 34.52
C PRO A 17 14.26 -5.15 34.15
N LYS A 18 13.38 -4.44 33.42
CA LYS A 18 12.15 -4.98 32.87
C LYS A 18 12.25 -4.99 31.34
N PHE A 19 12.15 -6.17 30.75
CA PHE A 19 12.10 -6.37 29.31
C PHE A 19 10.65 -6.48 28.88
N THR A 20 10.34 -5.87 27.77
CA THR A 20 9.03 -6.01 27.11
C THR A 20 9.27 -6.26 25.63
N VAL A 21 8.66 -7.31 25.11
CA VAL A 21 8.66 -7.64 23.68
C VAL A 21 7.20 -7.68 23.24
N ARG A 22 6.92 -7.03 22.13
CA ARG A 22 5.63 -7.07 21.46
C ARG A 22 5.84 -7.30 19.97
N TYR A 23 5.15 -8.27 19.42
CA TYR A 23 5.03 -8.50 18.00
C TYR A 23 3.55 -8.40 17.62
N THR A 24 3.28 -7.76 16.50
CA THR A 24 1.94 -7.65 15.95
C THR A 24 2.03 -7.89 14.45
N GLU A 25 1.16 -8.73 13.94
CA GLU A 25 0.96 -8.94 12.51
C GLU A 25 -0.49 -8.64 12.17
N GLY A 26 -0.71 -7.93 11.09
CA GLY A 26 -2.02 -7.56 10.61
C GLY A 26 -2.17 -7.87 9.13
N ILE A 27 -3.39 -8.12 8.72
CA ILE A 27 -3.80 -8.22 7.33
C ILE A 27 -4.58 -6.94 7.01
N THR A 28 -4.19 -6.28 5.94
CA THR A 28 -4.86 -5.09 5.41
C THR A 28 -5.62 -5.49 4.16
N THR A 29 -6.91 -5.17 4.12
CA THR A 29 -7.77 -5.37 2.96
C THR A 29 -8.42 -4.05 2.56
N PRO A 30 -8.74 -3.82 1.27
CA PRO A 30 -9.52 -2.66 0.87
C PRO A 30 -10.88 -2.67 1.59
N THR A 31 -11.28 -1.53 2.11
CA THR A 31 -12.60 -1.40 2.77
C THR A 31 -13.72 -1.51 1.74
N LYS A 32 -13.50 -0.99 0.54
CA LYS A 32 -14.42 -1.05 -0.60
C LYS A 32 -13.62 -0.87 -1.88
N ILE A 33 -13.87 -1.75 -2.85
CA ILE A 33 -13.45 -1.60 -4.24
C ILE A 33 -14.72 -1.26 -5.02
N THR A 34 -14.62 -0.40 -6.02
CA THR A 34 -15.76 -0.09 -6.90
C THR A 34 -15.96 -1.26 -7.85
N ASP A 35 -17.16 -1.83 -7.84
CA ASP A 35 -17.56 -2.85 -8.80
C ASP A 35 -17.90 -2.17 -10.14
N PHE A 36 -17.24 -2.60 -11.19
CA PHE A 36 -17.54 -2.20 -12.56
C PHE A 36 -18.31 -3.31 -13.28
N VAL A 37 -19.06 -2.90 -14.29
CA VAL A 37 -19.70 -3.89 -15.18
C VAL A 37 -18.64 -4.59 -16.03
N ASP A 38 -18.88 -5.86 -16.34
CA ASP A 38 -18.04 -6.62 -17.25
C ASP A 38 -18.12 -6.09 -18.70
N GLY A 39 -17.20 -6.55 -19.56
CA GLY A 39 -17.10 -6.10 -20.93
C GLY A 39 -18.34 -6.38 -21.76
N ALA A 40 -19.02 -7.50 -21.56
CA ALA A 40 -20.23 -7.84 -22.27
C ALA A 40 -21.38 -6.88 -21.90
N THR A 41 -21.59 -6.67 -20.60
CA THR A 41 -22.58 -5.71 -20.09
C THR A 41 -22.26 -4.27 -20.53
N TYR A 42 -20.98 -3.88 -20.49
CA TYR A 42 -20.53 -2.57 -20.99
C TYR A 42 -20.93 -2.35 -22.46
N MET A 43 -20.72 -3.37 -23.33
CA MET A 43 -21.08 -3.30 -24.75
C MET A 43 -22.61 -3.24 -24.98
N GLU A 44 -23.36 -4.01 -24.19
CA GLU A 44 -24.84 -3.99 -24.26
C GLU A 44 -25.40 -2.62 -23.86
N MET A 45 -24.92 -2.04 -22.76
CA MET A 45 -25.31 -0.69 -22.33
C MET A 45 -24.87 0.38 -23.32
N SER A 46 -23.72 0.24 -23.95
CA SER A 46 -23.22 1.15 -24.98
C SER A 46 -24.10 1.10 -26.25
N ASN A 47 -24.52 -0.11 -26.64
CA ASN A 47 -25.48 -0.29 -27.76
C ASN A 47 -26.80 0.36 -27.43
N GLU A 48 -27.36 0.13 -26.24
CA GLU A 48 -28.61 0.75 -25.80
C GLU A 48 -28.53 2.27 -25.82
N ALA A 49 -27.45 2.83 -25.24
CA ALA A 49 -27.23 4.26 -25.24
C ALA A 49 -27.08 4.88 -26.63
N SER A 50 -26.49 4.17 -27.59
CA SER A 50 -26.41 4.61 -28.98
C SER A 50 -27.77 4.57 -29.67
N MET A 51 -28.47 3.45 -29.56
CA MET A 51 -29.78 3.25 -30.21
C MET A 51 -30.86 4.21 -29.69
N THR A 52 -30.91 4.49 -28.41
CA THR A 52 -31.87 5.44 -27.80
C THR A 52 -31.59 6.88 -28.22
N ARG A 53 -30.39 7.19 -28.72
CA ARG A 53 -30.04 8.51 -29.31
C ARG A 53 -30.17 8.54 -30.83
N GLY A 54 -30.78 7.52 -31.45
CA GLY A 54 -31.00 7.43 -32.90
C GLY A 54 -29.78 6.90 -33.67
N GLY A 55 -28.75 6.37 -32.99
CA GLY A 55 -27.63 5.67 -33.61
C GLY A 55 -27.92 4.18 -33.89
N GLY A 56 -26.93 3.49 -34.44
CA GLY A 56 -26.95 2.03 -34.61
C GLY A 56 -26.23 1.31 -33.43
N ALA A 57 -26.29 -0.02 -33.43
CA ALA A 57 -25.49 -0.83 -32.51
C ALA A 57 -23.98 -0.63 -32.78
N LEU A 58 -23.21 -0.35 -31.73
CA LEU A 58 -21.79 -0.15 -31.81
C LEU A 58 -21.04 -1.49 -31.83
N TYR A 59 -21.56 -2.49 -31.14
CA TYR A 59 -20.98 -3.83 -30.99
C TYR A 59 -21.96 -4.89 -31.50
N SER A 60 -21.46 -5.86 -32.29
CA SER A 60 -22.26 -6.97 -32.76
C SER A 60 -22.57 -7.97 -31.67
N ARG A 61 -23.65 -8.75 -31.80
CA ARG A 61 -23.96 -9.83 -30.86
C ARG A 61 -22.84 -10.88 -30.76
N GLU A 62 -22.18 -11.16 -31.88
CA GLU A 62 -21.07 -12.11 -31.91
C GLU A 62 -19.90 -11.65 -31.03
N VAL A 63 -19.50 -10.39 -31.12
CA VAL A 63 -18.41 -9.81 -30.29
C VAL A 63 -18.82 -9.84 -28.83
N ILE A 64 -20.03 -9.44 -28.48
CA ILE A 64 -20.54 -9.45 -27.11
C ILE A 64 -20.48 -10.88 -26.54
N GLU A 65 -20.92 -11.87 -27.29
CA GLU A 65 -20.94 -13.25 -26.84
C GLU A 65 -19.53 -13.85 -26.71
N LYS A 66 -18.62 -13.53 -27.62
CA LYS A 66 -17.22 -13.95 -27.54
C LYS A 66 -16.51 -13.34 -26.32
N THR A 67 -16.80 -12.09 -25.98
CA THR A 67 -16.29 -11.44 -24.76
C THR A 67 -16.88 -12.10 -23.50
N ARG A 68 -18.20 -12.37 -23.50
CA ARG A 68 -18.89 -13.03 -22.37
C ARG A 68 -18.34 -14.43 -22.09
N THR A 69 -18.06 -15.17 -23.13
CA THR A 69 -17.55 -16.55 -23.04
C THR A 69 -16.03 -16.64 -22.90
N HIS A 70 -15.34 -15.50 -22.88
CA HIS A 70 -13.86 -15.44 -22.85
C HIS A 70 -13.23 -16.26 -23.98
N ALA A 71 -13.81 -16.20 -25.19
CA ALA A 71 -13.38 -17.03 -26.33
C ALA A 71 -11.90 -16.81 -26.71
N ASP A 72 -11.43 -15.57 -26.63
CA ASP A 72 -10.03 -15.20 -26.81
C ASP A 72 -9.76 -13.91 -25.99
N PRO A 73 -8.96 -13.99 -24.90
CA PRO A 73 -8.74 -12.86 -24.02
C PRO A 73 -7.94 -11.71 -24.66
N TYR A 74 -7.30 -11.95 -25.79
CA TYR A 74 -6.51 -10.94 -26.49
C TYR A 74 -7.32 -10.21 -27.56
N LEU A 75 -8.21 -10.92 -28.25
CA LEU A 75 -9.08 -10.35 -29.27
C LEU A 75 -10.41 -9.83 -28.68
N TYR A 76 -10.89 -10.42 -27.60
CA TYR A 76 -12.14 -10.07 -26.92
C TYR A 76 -11.87 -9.91 -25.41
N PRO A 77 -11.04 -8.91 -25.03
CA PRO A 77 -10.69 -8.72 -23.63
C PRO A 77 -11.94 -8.40 -22.78
N ASN A 78 -11.91 -8.87 -21.55
CA ASN A 78 -12.92 -8.60 -20.52
C ASN A 78 -12.17 -8.44 -19.19
N VAL A 79 -11.69 -7.24 -18.94
CA VAL A 79 -10.71 -6.95 -17.88
C VAL A 79 -11.39 -6.21 -16.74
N ASP A 80 -11.25 -6.75 -15.54
CA ASP A 80 -11.46 -5.98 -14.31
C ASP A 80 -10.16 -5.27 -13.93
N TRP A 81 -10.07 -3.98 -14.26
CA TRP A 81 -8.86 -3.19 -14.00
C TRP A 81 -8.57 -3.00 -12.51
N MET A 82 -9.58 -3.06 -11.65
CA MET A 82 -9.37 -2.96 -10.21
C MET A 82 -8.74 -4.25 -9.67
N ASP A 83 -9.21 -5.40 -10.11
CA ASP A 83 -8.59 -6.69 -9.79
C ASP A 83 -7.20 -6.80 -10.39
N GLU A 84 -6.97 -6.28 -11.60
CA GLU A 84 -5.65 -6.32 -12.25
C GLU A 84 -4.58 -5.56 -11.47
N ILE A 85 -4.91 -4.40 -10.88
CA ILE A 85 -3.94 -3.55 -10.19
C ILE A 85 -3.84 -3.80 -8.68
N LEU A 86 -4.88 -4.33 -8.03
CA LEU A 86 -4.93 -4.50 -6.58
C LEU A 86 -4.83 -5.95 -6.15
N ARG A 87 -4.17 -6.14 -5.00
CA ARG A 87 -4.20 -7.41 -4.25
C ARG A 87 -5.43 -7.46 -3.37
N ASP A 88 -5.93 -8.66 -3.10
CA ASP A 88 -7.02 -8.88 -2.16
C ASP A 88 -6.64 -8.46 -0.74
N TYR A 89 -5.35 -8.65 -0.39
CA TYR A 89 -4.81 -8.29 0.92
C TYR A 89 -3.32 -8.01 0.85
N SER A 90 -2.84 -7.29 1.85
CA SER A 90 -1.42 -7.10 2.14
C SER A 90 -1.14 -7.37 3.62
N HIS A 91 0.14 -7.37 3.99
CA HIS A 91 0.58 -7.58 5.37
C HIS A 91 1.19 -6.33 5.95
N ASN A 92 0.94 -6.12 7.24
CA ASN A 92 1.71 -5.21 8.05
C ASN A 92 2.25 -5.94 9.28
N ARG A 93 3.46 -5.61 9.70
CA ARG A 93 4.14 -6.23 10.84
C ARG A 93 4.79 -5.18 11.68
N SER A 94 4.70 -5.33 12.98
CA SER A 94 5.47 -4.50 13.89
C SER A 94 6.07 -5.32 15.02
N ALA A 95 7.31 -5.00 15.35
CA ALA A 95 8.02 -5.57 16.49
C ALA A 95 8.56 -4.44 17.36
N ASN A 96 8.33 -4.56 18.65
CA ASN A 96 8.83 -3.60 19.63
C ASN A 96 9.54 -4.35 20.75
N VAL A 97 10.79 -3.97 21.03
CA VAL A 97 11.56 -4.49 22.13
C VAL A 97 12.02 -3.31 22.97
N ASN A 98 11.76 -3.36 24.26
CA ASN A 98 12.25 -2.32 25.14
C ASN A 98 12.74 -2.89 26.47
N VAL A 99 13.70 -2.20 27.06
CA VAL A 99 14.22 -2.46 28.38
C VAL A 99 14.22 -1.17 29.17
N SER A 100 13.77 -1.23 30.40
CA SER A 100 13.83 -0.11 31.34
C SER A 100 14.24 -0.61 32.72
N GLY A 101 14.96 0.21 33.46
CA GLY A 101 15.40 -0.12 34.77
C GLY A 101 16.28 0.99 35.38
N GLY A 102 16.79 0.75 36.55
CA GLY A 102 17.74 1.69 37.15
C GLY A 102 17.84 1.62 38.67
N SER A 103 18.71 2.47 39.17
CA SER A 103 18.99 2.68 40.58
C SER A 103 18.76 4.14 40.96
N ASP A 104 19.12 4.53 42.18
CA ASP A 104 19.10 5.93 42.59
C ASP A 104 20.11 6.81 41.83
N LYS A 105 21.16 6.20 41.29
CA LYS A 105 22.20 6.91 40.53
C LYS A 105 22.00 6.98 39.05
N ALA A 106 21.23 6.04 38.49
CA ALA A 106 20.95 5.98 37.05
C ALA A 106 19.64 5.28 36.77
N VAL A 107 18.82 5.87 35.87
CA VAL A 107 17.65 5.21 35.30
C VAL A 107 17.73 5.26 33.77
N TYR A 108 17.28 4.22 33.12
CA TYR A 108 17.38 4.12 31.67
C TYR A 108 16.14 3.51 31.06
N TYR A 109 15.90 3.92 29.84
CA TYR A 109 14.94 3.31 28.92
C TYR A 109 15.61 3.18 27.55
N ILE A 110 15.57 1.98 26.98
CA ILE A 110 16.03 1.70 25.62
C ILE A 110 14.90 1.00 24.90
N GLY A 111 14.50 1.53 23.76
CA GLY A 111 13.45 0.97 22.91
C GLY A 111 13.92 0.85 21.48
N LEU A 112 13.66 -0.30 20.89
CA LEU A 112 13.82 -0.59 19.48
C LEU A 112 12.45 -0.93 18.91
N ALA A 113 12.11 -0.37 17.76
CA ALA A 113 10.89 -0.71 17.07
C ALA A 113 11.15 -0.92 15.58
N TYR A 114 10.50 -1.92 15.04
CA TYR A 114 10.45 -2.25 13.63
C TYR A 114 9.01 -2.16 13.15
N TYR A 115 8.81 -1.58 11.99
CA TYR A 115 7.54 -1.55 11.26
C TYR A 115 7.79 -1.91 9.81
N ASP A 116 6.96 -2.77 9.27
CA ASP A 116 6.98 -3.25 7.88
C ASP A 116 5.55 -3.28 7.35
N GLU A 117 5.35 -2.68 6.21
CA GLU A 117 4.06 -2.61 5.54
C GLU A 117 4.26 -2.88 4.05
N ASP A 118 3.59 -3.89 3.53
CA ASP A 118 3.53 -4.19 2.13
C ASP A 118 2.38 -3.39 1.48
N GLY A 119 2.61 -2.94 0.24
CA GLY A 119 1.58 -2.23 -0.52
C GLY A 119 0.51 -3.13 -1.10
N MET A 120 -0.56 -2.51 -1.55
CA MET A 120 -1.74 -3.19 -2.12
C MET A 120 -1.65 -3.43 -3.63
N TYR A 121 -0.67 -2.84 -4.33
CA TYR A 121 -0.54 -3.04 -5.77
C TYR A 121 0.05 -4.40 -6.10
N LYS A 122 -0.50 -5.03 -7.15
CA LYS A 122 0.09 -6.24 -7.74
C LYS A 122 1.43 -5.89 -8.40
N ASP A 123 2.40 -6.80 -8.29
CA ASP A 123 3.69 -6.68 -8.95
C ASP A 123 3.66 -7.47 -10.25
N THR A 124 3.90 -6.81 -11.35
CA THR A 124 3.91 -7.44 -12.68
C THR A 124 5.17 -8.25 -12.96
N LYS A 125 6.22 -8.10 -12.15
CA LYS A 125 7.54 -8.74 -12.32
C LYS A 125 8.18 -8.55 -13.72
N LEU A 126 7.79 -7.49 -14.41
CA LEU A 126 8.29 -7.18 -15.75
C LEU A 126 9.63 -6.44 -15.74
N SER A 127 10.06 -5.99 -14.57
CA SER A 127 11.28 -5.22 -14.39
C SER A 127 12.31 -5.99 -13.59
N ASP A 128 13.59 -5.76 -13.87
CA ASP A 128 14.72 -6.31 -13.11
C ASP A 128 14.84 -5.71 -11.69
N TYR A 129 14.06 -4.69 -11.39
CA TYR A 129 13.99 -4.06 -10.06
C TYR A 129 12.67 -4.41 -9.35
N ASN A 130 12.68 -4.34 -8.02
CA ASN A 130 11.50 -4.58 -7.22
C ASN A 130 10.50 -3.43 -7.36
N SER A 131 9.40 -3.67 -8.06
CA SER A 131 8.29 -2.72 -8.25
C SER A 131 7.26 -2.75 -7.13
N ASN A 132 7.34 -3.69 -6.19
CA ASN A 132 6.45 -3.75 -5.05
C ASN A 132 6.53 -2.49 -4.21
N THR A 133 5.38 -1.93 -3.86
CA THR A 133 5.30 -0.87 -2.87
C THR A 133 5.49 -1.44 -1.47
N TYR A 134 6.33 -0.78 -0.68
CA TYR A 134 6.53 -1.13 0.72
C TYR A 134 7.00 0.07 1.53
N TYR A 135 6.80 -0.02 2.86
CA TYR A 135 7.37 0.91 3.81
C TYR A 135 7.95 0.15 4.99
N ARG A 136 9.25 0.34 5.26
CA ARG A 136 9.96 -0.27 6.38
C ARG A 136 10.59 0.80 7.24
N ARG A 137 10.44 0.68 8.55
CA ARG A 137 10.97 1.67 9.48
C ARG A 137 11.56 1.01 10.72
N TYR A 138 12.76 1.43 11.04
CA TYR A 138 13.51 1.04 12.24
C TYR A 138 13.62 2.26 13.13
N ASN A 139 13.20 2.17 14.38
CA ASN A 139 13.28 3.25 15.35
C ASN A 139 14.17 2.85 16.52
N VAL A 140 14.94 3.79 17.02
CA VAL A 140 15.70 3.68 18.26
C VAL A 140 15.30 4.85 19.16
N THR A 141 15.09 4.55 20.44
CA THR A 141 14.82 5.54 21.47
C THR A 141 15.61 5.15 22.71
N THR A 142 16.41 6.07 23.22
CA THR A 142 17.18 5.86 24.46
C THR A 142 17.02 7.08 25.33
N ASN A 143 16.60 6.89 26.57
CA ASN A 143 16.56 7.91 27.60
C ASN A 143 17.36 7.44 28.81
N LEU A 144 18.35 8.22 29.20
CA LEU A 144 19.22 7.97 30.34
C LEU A 144 19.20 9.18 31.27
N THR A 145 18.90 8.95 32.53
CA THR A 145 19.03 9.97 33.57
C THR A 145 20.10 9.50 34.56
N LEU A 146 21.10 10.31 34.78
CA LEU A 146 22.20 10.05 35.72
C LEU A 146 22.14 11.09 36.84
N ASN A 147 22.28 10.61 38.07
CA ASN A 147 22.40 11.43 39.29
C ASN A 147 23.74 11.14 39.95
N PRO A 148 24.89 11.69 39.42
CA PRO A 148 26.22 11.42 39.95
C PRO A 148 26.38 11.98 41.37
N PHE A 149 25.71 13.09 41.66
CA PHE A 149 25.70 13.74 42.96
C PHE A 149 24.27 14.13 43.32
N ARG A 150 23.99 14.41 44.60
CA ARG A 150 22.65 14.82 45.06
C ARG A 150 22.13 16.14 44.43
N THR A 151 23.04 16.96 43.95
CA THR A 151 22.79 18.29 43.39
C THR A 151 22.82 18.30 41.85
N THR A 152 23.12 17.16 41.22
CA THR A 152 23.36 17.13 39.77
C THR A 152 22.55 16.03 39.10
N GLU A 153 21.73 16.41 38.16
CA GLU A 153 21.02 15.50 37.26
C GLU A 153 21.46 15.71 35.81
N ILE A 154 21.82 14.65 35.10
CA ILE A 154 22.19 14.66 33.70
C ILE A 154 21.16 13.84 32.95
N LYS A 155 20.48 14.41 31.97
CA LYS A 155 19.52 13.74 31.09
C LYS A 155 20.08 13.66 29.69
N LEU A 156 20.18 12.44 29.16
CA LEU A 156 20.56 12.16 27.79
C LEU A 156 19.42 11.46 27.09
N GLY A 157 18.92 12.06 26.01
CA GLY A 157 17.90 11.47 25.11
C GLY A 157 18.47 11.31 23.72
N ILE A 158 18.40 10.10 23.18
CA ILE A 158 18.73 9.81 21.78
C ILE A 158 17.50 9.22 21.15
N GLN A 159 17.10 9.79 20.01
CA GLN A 159 15.96 9.33 19.23
C GLN A 159 16.29 9.43 17.75
N GLY A 160 16.04 8.37 17.03
CA GLY A 160 16.28 8.33 15.59
C GLY A 160 15.49 7.24 14.90
N TYR A 161 15.44 7.33 13.60
CA TYR A 161 14.86 6.28 12.77
C TYR A 161 15.58 6.18 11.43
N LEU A 162 15.50 4.99 10.85
CA LEU A 162 15.82 4.71 9.45
C LEU A 162 14.54 4.23 8.77
N ALA A 163 14.17 4.87 7.67
CA ALA A 163 13.04 4.44 6.85
C ALA A 163 13.52 4.09 5.45
N ASN A 164 12.99 3.00 4.91
CA ASN A 164 13.18 2.55 3.54
C ASN A 164 11.79 2.31 2.94
N ALA A 165 11.52 2.94 1.80
CA ALA A 165 10.22 2.88 1.16
C ALA A 165 10.38 2.80 -0.36
N ASN A 166 9.44 2.13 -0.99
CA ASN A 166 9.27 2.13 -2.43
C ASN A 166 7.82 2.53 -2.76
N TYR A 167 7.68 3.56 -3.57
CA TYR A 167 6.38 4.08 -3.99
C TYR A 167 6.28 4.07 -5.51
N PRO A 168 5.06 3.98 -6.08
CA PRO A 168 4.88 4.14 -7.51
C PRO A 168 5.43 5.49 -7.99
N ALA A 169 5.99 5.51 -9.20
CA ALA A 169 6.45 6.75 -9.82
C ALA A 169 5.29 7.72 -10.14
N SER A 170 4.11 7.17 -10.43
CA SER A 170 2.87 7.94 -10.64
C SER A 170 2.12 8.16 -9.34
N ALA A 171 1.43 9.29 -9.24
CA ALA A 171 0.54 9.56 -8.11
C ALA A 171 -0.54 8.46 -8.01
N GLN A 172 -0.91 8.10 -6.78
CA GLN A 172 -1.92 7.08 -6.53
C GLN A 172 -3.26 7.42 -7.21
N SER A 173 -3.66 8.70 -7.18
CA SER A 173 -4.85 9.17 -7.90
C SER A 173 -4.80 8.86 -9.39
N THR A 174 -3.65 9.05 -10.05
CA THR A 174 -3.47 8.78 -11.48
C THR A 174 -3.61 7.29 -11.80
N ILE A 175 -3.10 6.40 -10.94
CA ILE A 175 -3.24 4.95 -11.12
C ILE A 175 -4.72 4.55 -11.05
N PHE A 176 -5.45 5.02 -10.03
CA PHE A 176 -6.88 4.74 -9.90
C PHE A 176 -7.69 5.39 -11.02
N GLU A 177 -7.39 6.62 -11.39
CA GLU A 177 -8.04 7.31 -12.50
C GLU A 177 -7.87 6.52 -13.81
N SER A 178 -6.68 6.04 -14.09
CA SER A 178 -6.43 5.20 -15.26
C SER A 178 -7.25 3.90 -15.24
N ALA A 179 -7.34 3.23 -14.08
CA ALA A 179 -8.15 2.03 -13.93
C ALA A 179 -9.66 2.30 -14.10
N TYR A 180 -10.14 3.45 -13.61
CA TYR A 180 -11.56 3.83 -13.72
C TYR A 180 -11.98 4.21 -15.13
N PHE A 181 -11.11 4.85 -15.89
CA PHE A 181 -11.44 5.32 -17.24
C PHE A 181 -11.09 4.32 -18.35
N THR A 182 -10.29 3.30 -18.06
CA THR A 182 -9.99 2.27 -19.06
C THR A 182 -11.16 1.31 -19.17
N GLN A 183 -11.71 1.21 -20.39
CA GLN A 183 -12.83 0.32 -20.68
C GLN A 183 -12.40 -1.14 -20.52
N PRO A 184 -13.29 -2.03 -20.04
CA PRO A 184 -12.98 -3.44 -19.81
C PRO A 184 -12.67 -4.23 -21.10
N ILE A 185 -13.03 -3.70 -22.26
CA ILE A 185 -12.93 -4.33 -23.57
C ILE A 185 -11.79 -3.76 -24.43
N TYR A 186 -11.00 -2.83 -23.89
CA TYR A 186 -10.13 -2.01 -24.74
C TYR A 186 -8.83 -2.71 -25.11
N ILE A 187 -8.15 -3.27 -24.13
CA ILE A 187 -6.87 -3.98 -24.30
C ILE A 187 -6.76 -5.14 -23.30
N ALA A 188 -5.97 -6.17 -23.66
CA ALA A 188 -5.52 -7.15 -22.69
C ALA A 188 -4.38 -6.57 -21.82
N PRO A 189 -4.35 -6.84 -20.51
CA PRO A 189 -3.28 -6.33 -19.62
C PRO A 189 -1.89 -6.76 -20.07
N MET A 190 -1.78 -8.00 -20.49
CA MET A 190 -0.51 -8.60 -20.94
C MET A 190 -0.76 -9.56 -22.11
N TYR A 191 0.16 -9.61 -23.05
CA TYR A 191 0.14 -10.51 -24.19
C TYR A 191 1.05 -11.73 -23.95
N PRO A 192 0.90 -12.83 -24.76
CA PRO A 192 1.68 -14.06 -24.57
C PRO A 192 3.19 -13.90 -24.68
N ASP A 193 3.65 -12.84 -25.36
CA ASP A 193 5.07 -12.49 -25.51
C ASP A 193 5.62 -11.73 -24.27
N GLY A 194 4.81 -11.54 -23.23
CA GLY A 194 5.16 -10.85 -21.99
C GLY A 194 5.11 -9.32 -22.08
N LYS A 195 4.63 -8.75 -23.20
CA LYS A 195 4.47 -7.32 -23.34
C LYS A 195 3.15 -6.84 -22.75
N LEU A 196 3.19 -5.66 -22.14
CA LEU A 196 1.97 -4.99 -21.67
C LEU A 196 1.10 -4.54 -22.84
N GLY A 197 -0.20 -4.57 -22.64
CA GLY A 197 -1.14 -3.93 -23.53
C GLY A 197 -0.91 -2.42 -23.55
N ALA A 198 -0.86 -1.84 -24.74
CA ALA A 198 -0.69 -0.41 -24.93
C ALA A 198 -1.70 0.14 -25.96
N PHE A 199 -2.14 1.37 -25.73
CA PHE A 199 -2.96 2.07 -26.72
C PHE A 199 -2.09 2.50 -27.92
N SER A 200 -2.59 2.34 -29.12
CA SER A 200 -1.92 2.91 -30.30
C SER A 200 -2.01 4.45 -30.21
N GLY A 201 -0.88 5.09 -29.93
CA GLY A 201 -0.79 6.55 -29.81
C GLY A 201 -0.38 7.09 -28.44
N GLY A 202 -0.32 6.25 -27.42
CA GLY A 202 0.26 6.59 -26.12
C GLY A 202 1.65 5.97 -26.00
N GLY A 203 2.68 6.73 -26.31
CA GLY A 203 4.04 6.33 -25.93
C GLY A 203 4.14 6.34 -24.41
N LEU A 204 4.59 5.25 -23.83
CA LEU A 204 5.18 5.23 -22.49
C LEU A 204 6.62 5.75 -22.60
#